data_46a88f1e7ea9c1d38719085db2cf091b
#
_entry.id   46a88f1e7ea9c1d38719085db2cf091b
#
_cell.length_a   1.000
_cell.length_b   1.000
_cell.length_c   1.000
_cell.angle_alpha   90.00
_cell.angle_beta   90.00
_cell.angle_gamma   90.00
#
_symmetry.space_group_name_H-M   'P 1'
#
loop_
_entity.id
_entity.type
_entity.pdbx_description
1 polymer ?
#
loop_
_entity_poly.entity_id
_entity_poly.type
_entity_poly.pdbx_seq_one_letter_code
_entity_poly.pdbx_strand_id
1 'polypeptide(L)'
;SGIIDNFQDIYEEKCLNMMRDKLGLFGEYIKDKKLIKDLLKLMEKNKSDYTNTFYNLMDIKNNIYKDKNFIIWINNWKKRINSNKTSNQKQIELMKKSNPVVIPRNHKVEEALAAAEEGNFEVVINLLSILKKPYDLQKNSADYQSPPILSDQKNQTFCGT
;
A
#
# COMPACT_ATOMS: atom_id res chain seq x y z
N SER A 1 4.56 -8.54 -33.66
CA SER A 1 3.61 -7.87 -32.78
C SER A 1 3.05 -8.82 -31.73
N GLY A 2 2.70 -10.07 -32.06
CA GLY A 2 1.99 -10.99 -31.15
C GLY A 2 2.66 -11.29 -29.79
N ILE A 3 3.99 -11.31 -29.67
CA ILE A 3 4.70 -11.61 -28.41
C ILE A 3 4.62 -10.44 -27.42
N ILE A 4 4.77 -9.22 -27.92
CA ILE A 4 4.72 -7.99 -27.10
C ILE A 4 3.30 -7.74 -26.60
N ASP A 5 2.30 -7.92 -27.48
CA ASP A 5 0.89 -7.76 -27.13
C ASP A 5 0.48 -8.78 -26.05
N ASN A 6 0.89 -10.04 -26.21
CA ASN A 6 0.64 -11.08 -25.20
C ASN A 6 1.33 -10.80 -23.85
N PHE A 7 2.54 -10.20 -23.86
CA PHE A 7 3.24 -9.82 -22.64
C PHE A 7 2.50 -8.70 -21.90
N GLN A 8 1.99 -7.71 -22.62
CA GLN A 8 1.24 -6.60 -22.04
C GLN A 8 -0.06 -7.06 -21.40
N ASP A 9 -0.80 -7.96 -22.06
CA ASP A 9 -2.04 -8.54 -21.53
C ASP A 9 -1.78 -9.33 -20.25
N ILE A 10 -0.74 -10.17 -20.23
CA ILE A 10 -0.32 -10.94 -19.05
C ILE A 10 0.08 -10.00 -17.90
N TYR A 11 0.80 -8.92 -18.20
CA TYR A 11 1.22 -7.95 -17.20
C TYR A 11 0.01 -7.23 -16.60
N GLU A 12 -0.91 -6.74 -17.43
CA GLU A 12 -2.14 -6.09 -16.97
C GLU A 12 -2.99 -7.01 -16.10
N GLU A 13 -3.14 -8.28 -16.48
CA GLU A 13 -3.88 -9.25 -15.70
C GLU A 13 -3.23 -9.51 -14.33
N LYS A 14 -1.91 -9.70 -14.29
CA LYS A 14 -1.18 -9.87 -13.03
C LYS A 14 -1.30 -8.65 -12.12
N CYS A 15 -1.17 -7.44 -12.67
CA CYS A 15 -1.37 -6.20 -11.92
C CYS A 15 -2.80 -6.11 -11.38
N LEU A 16 -3.81 -6.48 -12.17
CA LEU A 16 -5.21 -6.47 -11.75
C LEU A 16 -5.44 -7.46 -10.60
N ASN A 17 -4.88 -8.66 -10.68
CA ASN A 17 -4.99 -9.68 -9.64
C ASN A 17 -4.29 -9.24 -8.34
N MET A 18 -3.08 -8.68 -8.44
CA MET A 18 -2.39 -8.10 -7.28
C MET A 18 -3.24 -7.00 -6.60
N MET A 19 -3.89 -6.15 -7.38
CA MET A 19 -4.75 -5.10 -6.85
C MET A 19 -6.04 -5.65 -6.22
N ARG A 20 -6.61 -6.73 -6.78
CA ARG A 20 -7.72 -7.46 -6.17
C ARG A 20 -7.32 -8.00 -4.79
N ASP A 21 -6.15 -8.65 -4.69
CA ASP A 21 -5.65 -9.19 -3.43
C ASP A 21 -5.47 -8.07 -2.38
N LYS A 22 -4.88 -6.95 -2.76
CA LYS A 22 -4.73 -5.78 -1.89
C LYS A 22 -6.06 -5.24 -1.35
N LEU A 23 -7.12 -5.35 -2.12
CA LEU A 23 -8.47 -4.90 -1.77
C LEU A 23 -9.34 -6.02 -1.17
N GLY A 24 -8.82 -7.23 -1.00
CA GLY A 24 -9.57 -8.38 -0.46
C GLY A 24 -10.71 -8.84 -1.37
N LEU A 25 -10.54 -8.72 -2.70
CA LEU A 25 -11.56 -9.09 -3.67
C LEU A 25 -11.34 -10.53 -4.14
N PHE A 26 -12.33 -11.39 -3.89
CA PHE A 26 -12.33 -12.77 -4.37
C PHE A 26 -13.16 -12.88 -5.65
N GLY A 27 -12.67 -13.71 -6.58
CA GLY A 27 -13.29 -13.89 -7.90
C GLY A 27 -13.06 -12.69 -8.82
N GLU A 28 -13.38 -12.89 -10.09
CA GLU A 28 -13.16 -11.90 -11.14
C GLU A 28 -14.46 -11.26 -11.54
N TYR A 29 -14.54 -9.94 -11.40
CA TYR A 29 -15.69 -9.15 -11.82
C TYR A 29 -15.24 -8.07 -12.78
N ILE A 30 -15.99 -7.89 -13.86
CA ILE A 30 -15.66 -6.91 -14.91
C ILE A 30 -15.54 -5.47 -14.38
N LYS A 31 -16.23 -5.16 -13.28
CA LYS A 31 -16.20 -3.85 -12.65
C LYS A 31 -14.98 -3.62 -11.73
N ASP A 32 -14.19 -4.66 -11.43
CA ASP A 32 -13.03 -4.52 -10.55
C ASP A 32 -12.00 -3.56 -11.13
N LYS A 33 -11.73 -3.62 -12.44
CA LYS A 33 -10.81 -2.70 -13.13
C LYS A 33 -11.20 -1.24 -12.93
N LYS A 34 -12.49 -0.93 -13.00
CA LYS A 34 -13.01 0.43 -12.76
C LYS A 34 -12.86 0.83 -11.29
N LEU A 35 -13.22 -0.05 -10.35
CA LEU A 35 -13.13 0.19 -8.91
C LEU A 35 -11.69 0.53 -8.50
N ILE A 36 -10.72 -0.24 -9.00
CA ILE A 36 -9.29 -0.03 -8.75
C ILE A 36 -8.82 1.29 -9.35
N LYS A 37 -9.17 1.56 -10.61
CA LYS A 37 -8.80 2.81 -11.29
C LYS A 37 -9.34 4.04 -10.57
N ASP A 38 -10.58 3.97 -10.08
CA ASP A 38 -11.21 5.06 -9.34
C ASP A 38 -10.47 5.32 -8.00
N LEU A 39 -10.03 4.26 -7.28
CA LEU A 39 -9.20 4.38 -6.09
C LEU A 39 -7.88 5.10 -6.39
N LEU A 40 -7.15 4.64 -7.41
CA LEU A 40 -5.84 5.21 -7.75
C LEU A 40 -5.96 6.70 -8.11
N LYS A 41 -7.00 7.10 -8.84
CA LYS A 41 -7.28 8.51 -9.13
C LYS A 41 -7.59 9.34 -7.88
N LEU A 42 -8.33 8.76 -6.92
CA LEU A 42 -8.61 9.42 -5.65
C LEU A 42 -7.34 9.60 -4.82
N MET A 43 -6.47 8.59 -4.80
CA MET A 43 -5.19 8.64 -4.11
C MET A 43 -4.28 9.72 -4.72
N GLU A 44 -4.17 9.77 -6.04
CA GLU A 44 -3.41 10.80 -6.77
C GLU A 44 -3.92 12.21 -6.43
N LYS A 45 -5.24 12.43 -6.58
CA LYS A 45 -5.89 13.71 -6.28
C LYS A 45 -5.62 14.19 -4.85
N ASN A 46 -5.69 13.26 -3.89
CA ASN A 46 -5.54 13.58 -2.46
C ASN A 46 -4.07 13.48 -1.99
N LYS A 47 -3.13 13.19 -2.88
CA LYS A 47 -1.71 12.93 -2.55
C LYS A 47 -1.57 11.91 -1.42
N SER A 48 -2.40 10.86 -1.46
CA SER A 48 -2.47 9.84 -0.43
C SER A 48 -1.25 8.92 -0.51
N ASP A 49 -0.67 8.58 0.64
CA ASP A 49 0.39 7.57 0.71
C ASP A 49 -0.15 6.20 0.26
N TYR A 50 0.52 5.58 -0.69
CA TYR A 50 0.06 4.34 -1.32
C TYR A 50 -0.04 3.21 -0.30
N THR A 51 1.03 2.94 0.43
CA THR A 51 1.11 1.84 1.40
C THR A 51 0.10 2.02 2.52
N ASN A 52 0.07 3.22 3.12
CA ASN A 52 -0.85 3.52 4.21
C ASN A 52 -2.31 3.49 3.78
N THR A 53 -2.63 3.88 2.54
CA THR A 53 -4.01 3.80 2.05
C THR A 53 -4.52 2.37 2.06
N PHE A 54 -3.77 1.43 1.47
CA PHE A 54 -4.18 0.02 1.45
C PHE A 54 -4.18 -0.61 2.84
N TYR A 55 -3.20 -0.28 3.69
CA TYR A 55 -3.16 -0.74 5.06
C TYR A 55 -4.39 -0.28 5.86
N ASN A 56 -4.74 0.98 5.74
CA ASN A 56 -5.87 1.58 6.47
C ASN A 56 -7.25 1.07 6.01
N LEU A 57 -7.36 0.54 4.79
CA LEU A 57 -8.59 -0.12 4.33
C LEU A 57 -8.92 -1.39 5.11
N MET A 58 -7.94 -2.01 5.80
CA MET A 58 -8.17 -3.17 6.65
C MET A 58 -8.89 -2.83 7.97
N ASP A 59 -8.78 -1.59 8.43
CA ASP A 59 -9.49 -1.08 9.63
C ASP A 59 -10.17 0.27 9.33
N ILE A 60 -11.35 0.20 8.69
CA ILE A 60 -12.13 1.38 8.25
C ILE A 60 -12.76 2.14 9.44
N LYS A 61 -12.66 1.63 10.66
CA LYS A 61 -13.23 2.30 11.85
C LYS A 61 -12.58 3.66 12.12
N ASN A 62 -11.34 3.83 11.71
CA ASN A 62 -10.66 5.11 11.77
C ASN A 62 -11.03 5.94 10.55
N ASN A 63 -11.91 6.88 10.72
CA ASN A 63 -12.51 7.77 9.70
C ASN A 63 -11.46 8.78 9.15
N ILE A 64 -10.36 8.24 8.59
CA ILE A 64 -9.23 9.03 8.05
C ILE A 64 -9.54 9.68 6.70
N TYR A 65 -10.57 9.21 6.01
CA TYR A 65 -10.97 9.72 4.70
C TYR A 65 -12.06 10.78 4.83
N LYS A 66 -11.67 12.05 4.73
CA LYS A 66 -12.60 13.21 4.77
C LYS A 66 -13.18 13.54 3.40
N ASP A 67 -12.57 13.11 2.31
CA ASP A 67 -13.05 13.36 0.95
C ASP A 67 -14.35 12.57 0.70
N LYS A 68 -15.41 13.29 0.30
CA LYS A 68 -16.72 12.70 -0.03
C LYS A 68 -16.62 11.62 -1.11
N ASN A 69 -15.76 11.80 -2.11
CA ASN A 69 -15.57 10.82 -3.18
C ASN A 69 -14.91 9.54 -2.65
N PHE A 70 -14.01 9.68 -1.67
CA PHE A 70 -13.41 8.53 -1.01
C PHE A 70 -14.46 7.71 -0.25
N ILE A 71 -15.37 8.40 0.45
CA ILE A 71 -16.49 7.75 1.16
C ILE A 71 -17.41 7.00 0.17
N ILE A 72 -17.73 7.62 -0.97
CA ILE A 72 -18.53 6.98 -2.03
C ILE A 72 -17.80 5.73 -2.55
N TRP A 73 -16.50 5.84 -2.79
CA TRP A 73 -15.68 4.74 -3.25
C TRP A 73 -15.68 3.58 -2.22
N ILE A 74 -15.47 3.88 -0.94
CA ILE A 74 -15.51 2.89 0.16
C ILE A 74 -16.86 2.15 0.17
N ASN A 75 -17.97 2.85 -0.02
CA ASN A 75 -19.29 2.21 -0.07
C ASN A 75 -19.43 1.26 -1.26
N ASN A 76 -18.88 1.62 -2.42
CA ASN A 76 -18.87 0.75 -3.60
C ASN A 76 -17.94 -0.47 -3.39
N TRP A 77 -16.79 -0.27 -2.79
CA TRP A 77 -15.88 -1.35 -2.42
C TRP A 77 -16.51 -2.31 -1.40
N LYS A 78 -17.19 -1.81 -0.36
CA LYS A 78 -17.95 -2.64 0.59
C LYS A 78 -19.03 -3.46 -0.07
N LYS A 79 -19.78 -2.88 -1.04
CA LYS A 79 -20.76 -3.61 -1.83
C LYS A 79 -20.10 -4.74 -2.62
N ARG A 80 -18.94 -4.47 -3.24
CA ARG A 80 -18.17 -5.47 -3.98
C ARG A 80 -17.65 -6.58 -3.07
N ILE A 81 -17.15 -6.26 -1.89
CA ILE A 81 -16.71 -7.23 -0.87
C ILE A 81 -17.88 -8.14 -0.45
N ASN A 82 -19.03 -7.56 -0.17
CA ASN A 82 -20.22 -8.34 0.24
C ASN A 82 -20.69 -9.33 -0.85
N SER A 83 -20.27 -9.15 -2.10
CA SER A 83 -20.50 -10.12 -3.17
C SER A 83 -19.48 -11.27 -3.19
N ASN A 84 -18.41 -11.20 -2.40
CA ASN A 84 -17.48 -12.30 -2.24
C ASN A 84 -18.22 -13.51 -1.62
N LYS A 85 -18.00 -14.69 -2.19
CA LYS A 85 -18.49 -15.94 -1.62
C LYS A 85 -17.52 -16.48 -0.56
N THR A 86 -17.01 -15.59 0.32
CA THR A 86 -16.00 -15.95 1.33
C THR A 86 -16.24 -15.20 2.63
N SER A 87 -15.64 -15.68 3.72
CA SER A 87 -15.77 -15.05 5.03
C SER A 87 -14.96 -13.74 5.11
N ASN A 88 -15.42 -12.82 5.95
CA ASN A 88 -14.72 -11.58 6.26
C ASN A 88 -13.29 -11.85 6.80
N GLN A 89 -13.11 -12.92 7.56
CA GLN A 89 -11.80 -13.31 8.07
C GLN A 89 -10.81 -13.62 6.95
N LYS A 90 -11.20 -14.45 5.98
CA LYS A 90 -10.37 -14.78 4.81
C LYS A 90 -10.03 -13.56 3.97
N GLN A 91 -10.97 -12.63 3.85
CA GLN A 91 -10.75 -11.36 3.18
C GLN A 91 -9.67 -10.53 3.88
N ILE A 92 -9.77 -10.36 5.20
CA ILE A 92 -8.78 -9.61 5.99
C ILE A 92 -7.41 -10.31 5.95
N GLU A 93 -7.37 -11.64 6.00
CA GLU A 93 -6.13 -12.42 5.86
C GLU A 93 -5.46 -12.19 4.50
N LEU A 94 -6.24 -12.17 3.39
CA LEU A 94 -5.72 -11.86 2.07
C LEU A 94 -5.15 -10.45 2.01
N MET A 95 -5.87 -9.45 2.54
CA MET A 95 -5.40 -8.07 2.58
C MET A 95 -4.12 -7.93 3.42
N LYS A 96 -4.04 -8.58 4.58
CA LYS A 96 -2.83 -8.56 5.43
C LYS A 96 -1.61 -9.14 4.72
N LYS A 97 -1.77 -10.20 3.94
CA LYS A 97 -0.68 -10.80 3.16
C LYS A 97 -0.25 -9.95 1.97
N SER A 98 -1.14 -9.10 1.46
CA SER A 98 -0.94 -8.31 0.25
C SER A 98 -0.55 -6.85 0.52
N ASN A 99 -0.74 -6.38 1.77
CA ASN A 99 -0.48 -4.99 2.16
C ASN A 99 0.53 -4.94 3.31
N PRO A 100 1.78 -4.53 3.04
CA PRO A 100 2.76 -4.40 4.10
C PRO A 100 2.37 -3.30 5.08
N VAL A 101 2.70 -3.50 6.35
CA VAL A 101 2.56 -2.50 7.43
C VAL A 101 3.63 -1.44 7.28
N VAL A 102 4.84 -1.86 6.92
CA VAL A 102 6.01 -0.97 6.75
C VAL A 102 6.73 -1.28 5.44
N ILE A 103 7.34 -0.25 4.87
CA ILE A 103 8.22 -0.33 3.70
C ILE A 103 9.52 0.43 4.00
N PRO A 104 10.63 0.16 3.30
CA PRO A 104 11.84 0.98 3.41
C PRO A 104 11.58 2.37 2.81
N ARG A 105 11.28 3.33 3.67
CA ARG A 105 11.09 4.73 3.26
C ARG A 105 12.42 5.43 3.17
N ASN A 106 12.65 6.17 2.08
CA ASN A 106 13.93 6.82 1.80
C ASN A 106 14.43 7.67 2.97
N HIS A 107 13.58 8.55 3.55
CA HIS A 107 14.00 9.39 4.69
C HIS A 107 14.43 8.56 5.91
N LYS A 108 13.81 7.39 6.14
CA LYS A 108 14.21 6.48 7.23
C LYS A 108 15.51 5.73 6.94
N VAL A 109 15.76 5.44 5.67
CA VAL A 109 17.03 4.86 5.23
C VAL A 109 18.15 5.90 5.35
N GLU A 110 17.94 7.13 4.91
CA GLU A 110 18.90 8.23 5.03
C GLU A 110 19.22 8.56 6.51
N GLU A 111 18.19 8.61 7.38
CA GLU A 111 18.36 8.77 8.83
C GLU A 111 19.25 7.67 9.41
N ALA A 112 19.03 6.42 9.03
CA ALA A 112 19.82 5.28 9.51
C ALA A 112 21.27 5.32 9.00
N LEU A 113 21.49 5.72 7.73
CA LEU A 113 22.83 5.85 7.16
C LEU A 113 23.61 7.00 7.82
N ALA A 114 22.99 8.16 8.02
CA ALA A 114 23.62 9.29 8.69
C ALA A 114 24.04 8.94 10.14
N ALA A 115 23.17 8.25 10.88
CA ALA A 115 23.50 7.76 12.21
C ALA A 115 24.69 6.78 12.21
N ALA A 116 24.77 5.91 11.19
CA ALA A 116 25.86 4.95 11.05
C ALA A 116 27.20 5.64 10.74
N GLU A 117 27.19 6.70 9.94
CA GLU A 117 28.40 7.53 9.68
C GLU A 117 28.95 8.17 10.95
N GLU A 118 28.07 8.51 11.90
CA GLU A 118 28.44 9.01 13.24
C GLU A 118 28.81 7.87 14.22
N GLY A 119 28.82 6.61 13.78
CA GLY A 119 29.14 5.44 14.59
C GLY A 119 27.97 4.85 15.37
N ASN A 120 26.74 5.39 15.20
CA ASN A 120 25.54 4.87 15.81
C ASN A 120 24.82 3.86 14.88
N PHE A 121 25.15 2.58 15.02
CA PHE A 121 24.57 1.50 14.23
C PHE A 121 23.19 1.02 14.73
N GLU A 122 22.75 1.47 15.91
CA GLU A 122 21.49 1.02 16.50
C GLU A 122 20.29 1.38 15.60
N VAL A 123 20.32 2.55 14.97
CA VAL A 123 19.25 3.00 14.05
C VAL A 123 19.12 2.07 12.85
N VAL A 124 20.24 1.66 12.26
CA VAL A 124 20.26 0.68 11.15
C VAL A 124 19.73 -0.67 11.59
N ILE A 125 20.17 -1.15 12.75
CA ILE A 125 19.73 -2.46 13.30
C ILE A 125 18.22 -2.45 13.55
N ASN A 126 17.68 -1.38 14.10
CA ASN A 126 16.25 -1.22 14.35
C ASN A 126 15.45 -1.18 13.05
N LEU A 127 15.89 -0.42 12.04
CA LEU A 127 15.28 -0.36 10.72
C LEU A 127 15.26 -1.76 10.07
N LEU A 128 16.40 -2.45 10.06
CA LEU A 128 16.48 -3.81 9.50
C LEU A 128 15.60 -4.81 10.26
N SER A 129 15.53 -4.70 11.58
CA SER A 129 14.66 -5.55 12.40
C SER A 129 13.21 -5.44 11.99
N ILE A 130 12.71 -4.22 11.81
CA ILE A 130 11.33 -3.95 11.39
C ILE A 130 11.07 -4.44 9.96
N LEU A 131 12.01 -4.20 9.04
CA LEU A 131 11.87 -4.58 7.62
C LEU A 131 11.98 -6.09 7.38
N LYS A 132 12.48 -6.88 8.33
CA LYS A 132 12.47 -8.36 8.23
C LYS A 132 11.06 -8.96 8.28
N LYS A 133 10.10 -8.26 8.87
CA LYS A 133 8.70 -8.69 8.99
C LYS A 133 7.74 -7.57 8.55
N PRO A 134 7.77 -7.21 7.26
CA PRO A 134 7.10 -6.00 6.77
C PRO A 134 5.57 -6.08 6.81
N TYR A 135 5.01 -7.28 6.90
CA TYR A 135 3.56 -7.51 6.98
C TYR A 135 3.02 -7.65 8.41
N ASP A 136 3.91 -7.74 9.40
CA ASP A 136 3.54 -7.87 10.80
C ASP A 136 3.43 -6.50 11.47
N LEU A 137 2.36 -6.27 12.23
CA LEU A 137 2.27 -5.10 13.10
C LEU A 137 3.21 -5.29 14.30
N GLN A 138 4.25 -4.48 14.37
CA GLN A 138 5.27 -4.50 15.41
C GLN A 138 5.13 -3.26 16.31
N LYS A 139 5.68 -3.31 17.53
CA LYS A 139 5.56 -2.25 18.53
C LYS A 139 5.93 -0.85 18.01
N ASN A 140 6.94 -0.76 17.17
CA ASN A 140 7.47 0.51 16.64
C ASN A 140 7.06 0.76 15.16
N SER A 141 6.08 0.02 14.62
CA SER A 141 5.67 0.17 13.22
C SER A 141 5.21 1.58 12.87
N ALA A 142 4.56 2.28 13.81
CA ALA A 142 4.03 3.63 13.58
C ALA A 142 5.12 4.64 13.17
N ASP A 143 6.31 4.54 13.75
CA ASP A 143 7.43 5.45 13.45
C ASP A 143 7.95 5.28 12.02
N TYR A 144 7.80 4.08 11.45
CA TYR A 144 8.23 3.71 10.11
C TYR A 144 7.11 3.80 9.05
N GLN A 145 5.85 3.98 9.48
CA GLN A 145 4.71 4.18 8.58
C GLN A 145 4.58 5.63 8.11
N SER A 146 5.10 6.59 8.86
CA SER A 146 4.96 8.01 8.56
C SER A 146 5.57 8.35 7.19
N PRO A 147 4.82 8.99 6.28
CA PRO A 147 5.38 9.51 5.04
C PRO A 147 6.39 10.63 5.35
N PRO A 148 7.32 10.95 4.42
CA PRO A 148 8.25 12.06 4.60
C PRO A 148 7.48 13.38 4.76
N ILE A 149 8.00 14.27 5.59
CA ILE A 149 7.47 15.63 5.73
C ILE A 149 7.69 16.36 4.41
N LEU A 150 6.75 17.21 4.00
CA LEU A 150 6.80 17.92 2.70
C LEU A 150 8.08 18.75 2.49
N SER A 151 8.77 19.15 3.57
CA SER A 151 10.09 19.80 3.52
C SER A 151 11.21 18.89 3.02
N ASP A 152 11.10 17.58 3.22
CA ASP A 152 12.14 16.60 2.90
C ASP A 152 12.02 16.07 1.45
N GLN A 153 10.93 16.41 0.76
CA GLN A 153 10.72 16.05 -0.65
C GLN A 153 11.66 16.77 -1.63
N LYS A 154 12.48 17.71 -1.18
CA LYS A 154 13.48 18.41 -2.03
C LYS A 154 14.73 17.60 -2.30
N ASN A 155 14.97 16.53 -1.60
CA ASN A 155 16.07 15.61 -1.88
C ASN A 155 15.61 14.62 -2.95
N GLN A 156 15.86 14.94 -4.21
CA GLN A 156 15.75 13.99 -5.31
C GLN A 156 16.73 12.85 -5.01
N THR A 157 16.18 11.71 -4.61
CA THR A 157 16.98 10.48 -4.55
C THR A 157 17.37 10.11 -5.98
N PHE A 158 18.66 10.01 -6.25
CA PHE A 158 19.24 9.54 -7.50
C PHE A 158 19.11 8.02 -7.70
N CYS A 159 18.11 7.38 -7.09
CA CYS A 159 17.69 6.04 -7.48
C CYS A 159 16.64 6.20 -8.59
N GLY A 160 17.17 6.38 -9.80
CA GLY A 160 16.36 6.34 -10.99
C GLY A 160 15.73 4.98 -11.19
N THR A 161 14.44 4.93 -11.09
CA THR A 161 13.53 4.09 -11.88
C THR A 161 12.25 4.86 -12.05
#